data_f1cde552b41ebfde78672e174ba2c358
#
_entry.id   f1cde552b41ebfde78672e174ba2c358
#
_cell.length_a   1.000
_cell.length_b   1.000
_cell.length_c   1.000
_cell.angle_alpha   90.00
_cell.angle_beta   90.00
_cell.angle_gamma   90.00
#
_symmetry.space_group_name_H-M   'P 1'
#
loop_
_entity.id
_entity.type
_entity.pdbx_description
1 polymer ?
#
loop_
_entity_poly.entity_id
_entity_poly.type
_entity_poly.pdbx_seq_one_letter_code
_entity_poly.pdbx_strand_id
1 'polypeptide(L)'
;RIFDLAMAFVGFGWLDGVPMQNRWEALLAGYESVNRLSDVERAAMPAMHRYATLSIGAWRYWKHVMREPDVEFADRYLEMVDRLEVQFDFSEAVQ
;
A
#
# COMPACT_ATOMS: atom_id res chain seq x y z
N ARG A 1 -9.10 7.49 6.71
CA ARG A 1 -8.32 8.67 6.33
C ARG A 1 -6.94 8.28 5.84
N ILE A 2 -6.01 8.10 6.78
CA ILE A 2 -4.66 7.68 6.40
C ILE A 2 -4.67 6.27 5.82
N PHE A 3 -5.59 5.43 6.25
CA PHE A 3 -5.75 4.11 5.67
C PHE A 3 -6.14 4.21 4.19
N ASP A 4 -7.00 5.15 3.84
CA ASP A 4 -7.40 5.35 2.44
C ASP A 4 -6.22 5.75 1.57
N LEU A 5 -5.33 6.62 2.10
CA LEU A 5 -4.12 7.02 1.39
C LEU A 5 -3.17 5.83 1.23
N ALA A 6 -3.04 5.01 2.28
CA ALA A 6 -2.20 3.82 2.22
C ALA A 6 -2.74 2.81 1.20
N MET A 7 -4.06 2.61 1.16
CA MET A 7 -4.67 1.72 0.19
C MET A 7 -4.47 2.23 -1.25
N ALA A 8 -4.58 3.54 -1.44
CA ALA A 8 -4.34 4.14 -2.74
C ALA A 8 -2.88 3.90 -3.18
N PHE A 9 -1.93 4.01 -2.26
CA PHE A 9 -0.54 3.76 -2.58
C PHE A 9 -0.29 2.28 -2.91
N VAL A 10 -0.93 1.37 -2.21
CA VAL A 10 -0.83 -0.06 -2.54
C VAL A 10 -1.32 -0.31 -3.96
N GLY A 11 -2.41 0.33 -4.35
CA GLY A 11 -3.00 0.12 -5.68
C GLY A 11 -2.31 0.88 -6.80
N PHE A 12 -1.80 2.07 -6.52
CA PHE A 12 -1.25 2.95 -7.56
C PHE A 12 0.25 3.16 -7.47
N GLY A 13 0.80 3.10 -6.25
CA GLY A 13 2.17 3.57 -6.00
C GLY A 13 3.28 2.60 -6.36
N TRP A 14 2.95 1.35 -6.65
CA TRP A 14 3.93 0.31 -6.93
C TRP A 14 3.93 -0.07 -8.40
N LEU A 15 5.11 -0.38 -8.92
CA LEU A 15 5.26 -0.85 -10.29
C LEU A 15 6.27 -1.99 -10.28
N ASP A 16 5.85 -3.16 -10.73
CA ASP A 16 6.71 -4.36 -10.84
C ASP A 16 7.48 -4.65 -9.54
N GLY A 17 6.77 -4.59 -8.42
CA GLY A 17 7.35 -4.90 -7.12
C GLY A 17 8.20 -3.78 -6.51
N VAL A 18 8.21 -2.60 -7.11
CA VAL A 18 8.99 -1.46 -6.64
C VAL A 18 8.07 -0.29 -6.28
N PRO A 19 8.20 0.26 -5.06
CA PRO A 19 7.43 1.46 -4.71
C PRO A 19 8.03 2.67 -5.41
N MET A 20 7.16 3.49 -6.02
CA MET A 20 7.58 4.60 -6.87
C MET A 20 7.43 5.92 -6.14
N GLN A 21 8.57 6.60 -5.93
CA GLN A 21 8.60 7.87 -5.20
C GLN A 21 7.70 8.93 -5.85
N ASN A 22 7.73 9.04 -7.17
CA ASN A 22 6.93 10.04 -7.88
C ASN A 22 5.43 9.80 -7.72
N ARG A 23 5.03 8.53 -7.61
CA ARG A 23 3.61 8.21 -7.40
C ARG A 23 3.18 8.52 -5.98
N TRP A 24 4.06 8.28 -5.01
CA TRP A 24 3.79 8.67 -3.63
C TRP A 24 3.62 10.19 -3.52
N GLU A 25 4.52 10.93 -4.14
CA GLU A 25 4.45 12.39 -4.12
C GLU A 25 3.14 12.90 -4.74
N ALA A 26 2.71 12.30 -5.85
CA ALA A 26 1.47 12.68 -6.51
C ALA A 26 0.26 12.40 -5.62
N LEU A 27 0.22 11.22 -5.00
CA LEU A 27 -0.87 10.86 -4.09
C LEU A 27 -0.92 11.78 -2.88
N LEU A 28 0.23 12.04 -2.29
CA LEU A 28 0.31 12.89 -1.10
C LEU A 28 -0.13 14.31 -1.44
N ALA A 29 0.33 14.85 -2.56
CA ALA A 29 -0.04 16.20 -2.98
C ALA A 29 -1.55 16.31 -3.22
N GLY A 30 -2.12 15.31 -3.89
CA GLY A 30 -3.56 15.28 -4.13
C GLY A 30 -4.36 15.19 -2.83
N TYR A 31 -3.92 14.33 -1.92
CA TYR A 31 -4.59 14.18 -0.63
C TYR A 31 -4.50 15.45 0.19
N GLU A 32 -3.31 16.04 0.28
CA GLU A 32 -3.09 17.24 1.10
C GLU A 32 -3.71 18.50 0.50
N SER A 33 -4.11 18.48 -0.77
CA SER A 33 -4.85 19.58 -1.34
C SER A 33 -6.24 19.74 -0.70
N VAL A 34 -6.74 18.66 -0.08
CA VAL A 34 -8.04 18.66 0.59
C VAL A 34 -7.88 18.61 2.11
N ASN A 35 -7.02 17.72 2.60
CA ASN A 35 -6.83 17.49 4.03
C ASN A 35 -5.34 17.34 4.33
N ARG A 36 -4.80 18.25 5.13
CA ARG A 36 -3.41 18.16 5.52
C ARG A 36 -3.21 17.04 6.53
N LEU A 37 -2.17 16.25 6.34
CA LEU A 37 -1.81 15.21 7.30
C LEU A 37 -1.18 15.84 8.53
N SER A 38 -1.56 15.36 9.71
CA SER A 38 -0.90 15.72 10.95
C SER A 38 0.45 15.00 11.05
N ASP A 39 1.30 15.46 11.96
CA ASP A 39 2.59 14.80 12.19
C ASP A 39 2.41 13.37 12.66
N VAL A 40 1.37 13.12 13.47
CA VAL A 40 1.05 11.78 13.95
C VAL A 40 0.66 10.88 12.78
N GLU A 41 -0.15 11.39 11.86
CA GLU A 41 -0.58 10.63 10.69
C GLU A 41 0.61 10.32 9.78
N ARG A 42 1.52 11.28 9.58
CA ARG A 42 2.71 11.04 8.77
C ARG A 42 3.61 9.98 9.39
N ALA A 43 3.77 10.02 10.70
CA ALA A 43 4.58 9.04 11.42
C ALA A 43 3.96 7.64 11.35
N ALA A 44 2.64 7.55 11.25
CA ALA A 44 1.93 6.28 11.19
C ALA A 44 1.88 5.69 9.77
N MET A 45 2.28 6.45 8.76
CA MET A 45 2.14 6.02 7.36
C MET A 45 2.85 4.69 7.06
N PRO A 46 4.11 4.46 7.49
CA PRO A 46 4.74 3.18 7.22
C PRO A 46 3.98 1.99 7.79
N ALA A 47 3.51 2.10 9.02
CA ALA A 47 2.74 1.02 9.66
C ALA A 47 1.40 0.83 8.96
N MET A 48 0.74 1.91 8.56
CA MET A 48 -0.54 1.83 7.86
C MET A 48 -0.39 1.22 6.48
N HIS A 49 0.71 1.51 5.80
CA HIS A 49 1.01 0.90 4.51
C HIS A 49 1.20 -0.61 4.65
N ARG A 50 1.94 -1.05 5.68
CA ARG A 50 2.09 -2.48 5.95
C ARG A 50 0.75 -3.13 6.25
N TYR A 51 -0.08 -2.47 7.05
CA TYR A 51 -1.41 -2.98 7.36
C TYR A 51 -2.27 -3.12 6.11
N ALA A 52 -2.27 -2.12 5.24
CA ALA A 52 -3.01 -2.16 3.99
C ALA A 52 -2.51 -3.30 3.09
N THR A 53 -1.20 -3.48 3.00
CA THR A 53 -0.59 -4.54 2.21
C THR A 53 -1.00 -5.92 2.73
N LEU A 54 -0.94 -6.10 4.06
CA LEU A 54 -1.37 -7.34 4.69
C LEU A 54 -2.86 -7.61 4.47
N SER A 55 -3.68 -6.56 4.54
CA SER A 55 -5.13 -6.69 4.33
C SER A 55 -5.44 -7.20 2.93
N ILE A 56 -4.77 -6.65 1.92
CA ILE A 56 -4.97 -7.10 0.54
C ILE A 56 -4.44 -8.51 0.35
N GLY A 57 -3.29 -8.82 0.92
CA GLY A 57 -2.73 -10.17 0.86
C GLY A 57 -3.65 -11.20 1.48
N ALA A 58 -4.20 -10.89 2.65
CA ALA A 58 -5.14 -11.77 3.35
C ALA A 58 -6.41 -11.98 2.52
N TRP A 59 -6.92 -10.89 1.90
CA TRP A 59 -8.11 -11.00 1.06
C TRP A 59 -7.84 -11.87 -0.17
N ARG A 60 -6.69 -11.70 -0.83
CA ARG A 60 -6.31 -12.50 -1.99
C ARG A 60 -6.18 -13.97 -1.64
N TYR A 61 -5.59 -14.27 -0.50
CA TYR A 61 -5.47 -15.64 -0.02
C TYR A 61 -6.84 -16.26 0.22
N TRP A 62 -7.69 -15.52 0.96
CA TRP A 62 -9.04 -15.99 1.26
C TRP A 62 -9.83 -16.23 -0.02
N LYS A 63 -9.81 -15.28 -0.95
CA LYS A 63 -10.62 -15.33 -2.15
C LYS A 63 -10.16 -16.44 -3.11
N HIS A 64 -8.86 -16.50 -3.38
CA HIS A 64 -8.34 -17.36 -4.46
C HIS A 64 -7.78 -18.68 -4.00
N VAL A 65 -7.54 -18.88 -2.72
CA VAL A 65 -7.03 -20.14 -2.20
C VAL A 65 -8.10 -20.87 -1.39
N MET A 66 -8.84 -20.16 -0.56
CA MET A 66 -9.80 -20.80 0.35
C MET A 66 -11.22 -20.85 -0.17
N ARG A 67 -11.77 -19.73 -0.61
CA ARG A 67 -13.19 -19.67 -0.97
C ARG A 67 -13.47 -20.14 -2.39
N GLU A 68 -12.74 -19.62 -3.34
CA GLU A 68 -12.91 -19.96 -4.76
C GLU A 68 -11.54 -20.33 -5.34
N PRO A 69 -11.03 -21.54 -5.02
CA PRO A 69 -9.70 -21.93 -5.47
C PRO A 69 -9.56 -21.74 -6.97
N ASP A 70 -8.53 -20.99 -7.36
CA ASP A 70 -8.27 -20.64 -8.74
C ASP A 70 -6.78 -20.79 -9.00
N VAL A 71 -6.40 -21.75 -9.84
CA VAL A 71 -5.00 -22.03 -10.13
C VAL A 71 -4.28 -20.80 -10.67
N GLU A 72 -4.98 -19.97 -11.45
CA GLU A 72 -4.40 -18.80 -12.08
C GLU A 72 -4.05 -17.71 -11.05
N PHE A 73 -4.90 -17.54 -10.04
CA PHE A 73 -4.74 -16.45 -9.06
C PHE A 73 -4.31 -16.91 -7.67
N ALA A 74 -4.11 -18.22 -7.49
CA ALA A 74 -3.88 -18.76 -6.15
C ALA A 74 -2.64 -18.19 -5.47
N ASP A 75 -1.62 -17.78 -6.22
CA ASP A 75 -0.38 -17.25 -5.66
C ASP A 75 -0.32 -15.71 -5.65
N ARG A 76 -1.39 -15.04 -6.00
CA ARG A 76 -1.39 -13.57 -6.04
C ARG A 76 -1.13 -12.92 -4.69
N TYR A 77 -1.51 -13.58 -3.60
CA TYR A 77 -1.23 -13.05 -2.27
C TYR A 77 0.27 -12.92 -1.99
N LEU A 78 1.10 -13.72 -2.67
CA LEU A 78 2.55 -13.70 -2.48
C LEU A 78 3.16 -12.37 -2.94
N GLU A 79 2.56 -11.71 -3.91
CA GLU A 79 2.99 -10.37 -4.33
C GLU A 79 2.97 -9.40 -3.15
N MET A 80 1.91 -9.49 -2.33
CA MET A 80 1.79 -8.63 -1.16
C MET A 80 2.78 -9.02 -0.07
N VAL A 81 3.02 -10.31 0.09
CA VAL A 81 4.03 -10.79 1.06
C VAL A 81 5.41 -10.27 0.67
N ASP A 82 5.76 -10.34 -0.61
CA ASP A 82 7.05 -9.86 -1.09
C ASP A 82 7.23 -8.37 -0.85
N ARG A 83 6.15 -7.59 -0.99
CA ARG A 83 6.21 -6.15 -0.73
C ARG A 83 6.58 -5.81 0.71
N LEU A 84 6.26 -6.67 1.66
CA LEU A 84 6.59 -6.45 3.06
C LEU A 84 8.09 -6.43 3.32
N GLU A 85 8.88 -7.02 2.43
CA GLU A 85 10.33 -7.04 2.53
C GLU A 85 10.98 -5.76 1.98
N VAL A 86 10.23 -4.96 1.24
CA VAL A 86 10.76 -3.76 0.60
C VAL A 86 10.54 -2.55 1.51
N GLN A 87 11.59 -1.75 1.68
CA GLN A 87 11.51 -0.54 2.47
C GLN A 87 11.25 0.66 1.59
N PHE A 88 10.49 1.61 2.10
CA PHE A 88 10.18 2.85 1.40
C PHE A 88 10.10 4.00 2.39
N ASP A 89 10.74 5.10 2.08
CA ASP A 89 10.74 6.27 2.93
C ASP A 89 9.64 7.24 2.50
N PHE A 90 8.54 7.21 3.24
CA PHE A 90 7.41 8.08 2.97
C PHE A 90 7.69 9.54 3.34
N SER A 91 8.69 9.79 4.15
CA SER A 91 8.97 11.15 4.61
C SER A 91 9.59 12.05 3.55
N GLU A 92 10.28 11.49 2.57
CA GLU A 92 10.94 12.28 1.53
C GLU A 92 9.95 13.09 0.69
N ALA A 93 8.74 12.56 0.50
CA ALA A 93 7.72 13.24 -0.30
C ALA A 93 7.16 14.48 0.41
N VAL A 94 7.46 14.67 1.68
CA VAL A 94 6.93 15.76 2.48
C VAL A 94 7.59 17.08 2.14
N GLN A 95 8.74 17.03 1.55
CA GLN A 95 9.48 18.23 1.22
C GLN A 95 8.98 18.86 -0.07
#